data_ff1241136e980d8d4a4703122c15da2e
#
_entry.id   ff1241136e980d8d4a4703122c15da2e
#
_cell.length_a   1.000
_cell.length_b   1.000
_cell.length_c   1.000
_cell.angle_alpha   90.00
_cell.angle_beta   90.00
_cell.angle_gamma   90.00
#
_symmetry.space_group_name_H-M   'P 1'
#
loop_
_entity.id
_entity.type
_entity.pdbx_description
1 polymer ?
#
loop_
_entity_poly.entity_id
_entity_poly.type
_entity_poly.pdbx_seq_one_letter_code
_entity_poly.pdbx_strand_id
1 'polypeptide(L)'
;AGQFLLNLSDPSKVDLCILVSILLSFALLPILLTTTEQPNTTNPKYFSLKEFYKVSPFGFVSALATGLSHSALFGYGAVYATSINLSLFQVSLFMTILSSFGALVQWPIGYLSDKIDRRVILIGITFGAAGLSLIFIFASFLPITIFLIMTAIFSCFCLPMYSLAVAHTNDFLQPNEIVSASATFSIIIGIASIIGPIVA
;
A
#
# COMPACT_ATOMS: atom_id res chain seq x y z
N ALA A 1 12.56 2.37 -6.13
CA ALA A 1 13.60 3.26 -6.69
C ALA A 1 13.94 4.42 -5.74
N GLY A 2 12.95 5.17 -5.23
CA GLY A 2 13.19 6.32 -4.33
C GLY A 2 14.00 5.98 -3.08
N GLN A 3 13.86 4.79 -2.53
CA GLN A 3 14.59 4.34 -1.34
C GLN A 3 16.12 4.27 -1.55
N PHE A 4 16.59 4.06 -2.78
CA PHE A 4 18.02 4.08 -3.08
C PHE A 4 18.64 5.48 -3.01
N LEU A 5 17.83 6.53 -3.07
CA LEU A 5 18.31 7.90 -2.91
C LEU A 5 18.97 8.12 -1.54
N LEU A 6 18.58 7.32 -0.52
CA LEU A 6 19.24 7.34 0.79
C LEU A 6 20.74 7.03 0.75
N ASN A 7 21.20 6.35 -0.31
CA ASN A 7 22.62 6.01 -0.46
C ASN A 7 23.41 7.08 -1.24
N LEU A 8 22.76 8.14 -1.74
CA LEU A 8 23.41 9.21 -2.52
C LEU A 8 23.99 10.32 -1.64
N SER A 9 23.44 10.53 -0.45
CA SER A 9 23.91 11.55 0.48
C SER A 9 23.62 11.12 1.92
N ASP A 10 24.24 11.80 2.88
CA ASP A 10 24.02 11.56 4.30
C ASP A 10 22.55 11.87 4.67
N PRO A 11 21.79 10.89 5.24
CA PRO A 11 20.39 11.08 5.61
C PRO A 11 20.14 12.22 6.61
N SER A 12 21.17 12.65 7.34
CA SER A 12 21.09 13.77 8.30
C SER A 12 21.14 15.14 7.62
N LYS A 13 21.49 15.20 6.33
CA LYS A 13 21.59 16.45 5.56
C LYS A 13 20.32 16.80 4.81
N VAL A 14 20.18 18.07 4.47
CA VAL A 14 19.02 18.63 3.76
C VAL A 14 19.00 18.23 2.27
N ASP A 15 20.13 17.78 1.72
CA ASP A 15 20.29 17.47 0.29
C ASP A 15 19.27 16.48 -0.23
N LEU A 16 18.96 15.42 0.55
CA LEU A 16 17.95 14.43 0.17
C LEU A 16 16.54 15.03 0.18
N CYS A 17 16.23 15.92 1.11
CA CYS A 17 14.92 16.60 1.14
C CYS A 17 14.75 17.50 -0.09
N ILE A 18 15.80 18.21 -0.49
CA ILE A 18 15.80 19.05 -1.69
C ILE A 18 15.59 18.18 -2.93
N LEU A 19 16.34 17.08 -3.06
CA LEU A 19 16.21 16.15 -4.19
C LEU A 19 14.80 15.58 -4.31
N VAL A 20 14.21 15.13 -3.19
CA VAL A 20 12.84 14.62 -3.17
C VAL A 20 11.83 15.70 -3.55
N SER A 21 11.99 16.92 -3.06
CA SER A 21 11.13 18.07 -3.40
C SER A 21 11.19 18.40 -4.90
N ILE A 22 12.37 18.37 -5.50
CA ILE A 22 12.55 18.56 -6.94
C ILE A 22 11.83 17.46 -7.72
N LEU A 23 12.03 16.17 -7.37
CA LEU A 23 11.40 15.05 -8.04
C LEU A 23 9.87 15.09 -7.94
N LEU A 24 9.32 15.47 -6.78
CA LEU A 24 7.88 15.67 -6.60
C LEU A 24 7.35 16.80 -7.45
N SER A 25 8.08 17.92 -7.55
CA SER A 25 7.70 19.05 -8.42
C SER A 25 7.69 18.65 -9.89
N PHE A 26 8.68 17.88 -10.33
CA PHE A 26 8.70 17.33 -11.70
C PHE A 26 7.54 16.35 -11.96
N ALA A 27 7.13 15.57 -10.97
CA ALA A 27 6.00 14.65 -11.09
C ALA A 27 4.65 15.37 -11.29
N LEU A 28 4.54 16.65 -10.92
CA LEU A 28 3.34 17.46 -11.17
C LEU A 28 3.23 17.97 -12.60
N LEU A 29 4.35 18.04 -13.36
CA LEU A 29 4.35 18.62 -14.71
C LEU A 29 3.37 17.91 -15.66
N PRO A 30 3.28 16.57 -15.75
CA PRO A 30 2.31 15.93 -16.63
C PRO A 30 0.87 16.28 -16.29
N ILE A 31 0.57 16.44 -14.99
CA ILE A 31 -0.78 16.80 -14.51
C ILE A 31 -1.11 18.24 -14.89
N LEU A 32 -0.17 19.17 -14.70
CA LEU A 32 -0.35 20.59 -15.02
C LEU A 32 -0.45 20.85 -16.53
N LEU A 33 0.17 20.00 -17.35
CA LEU A 33 0.13 20.10 -18.82
C LEU A 33 -1.12 19.42 -19.41
N THR A 34 -1.89 18.70 -18.62
CA THR A 34 -3.10 18.01 -19.09
C THR A 34 -4.30 18.98 -19.06
N THR A 35 -4.99 19.12 -20.18
CA THR A 35 -6.19 19.97 -20.35
C THR A 35 -7.48 19.17 -20.19
N THR A 36 -7.53 18.20 -19.30
CA THR A 36 -8.72 17.36 -19.07
C THR A 36 -9.77 18.17 -18.32
N GLU A 37 -11.01 18.17 -18.81
CA GLU A 37 -12.15 18.79 -18.12
C GLU A 37 -12.38 18.11 -16.76
N GLN A 38 -12.70 18.91 -15.75
CA GLN A 38 -13.02 18.38 -14.43
C GLN A 38 -14.30 17.53 -14.50
N PRO A 39 -14.36 16.38 -13.83
CA PRO A 39 -15.59 15.60 -13.74
C PRO A 39 -16.71 16.46 -13.15
N ASN A 40 -17.84 16.52 -13.85
CA ASN A 40 -19.03 17.22 -13.35
C ASN A 40 -19.58 16.47 -12.13
N THR A 41 -19.19 16.90 -10.95
CA THR A 41 -19.70 16.39 -9.67
C THR A 41 -20.97 17.16 -9.28
N THR A 42 -22.05 16.96 -10.02
CA THR A 42 -23.36 17.48 -9.62
C THR A 42 -23.89 16.62 -8.48
N ASN A 43 -24.02 17.21 -7.29
CA ASN A 43 -24.54 16.60 -6.07
C ASN A 43 -23.77 15.36 -5.57
N PRO A 44 -22.57 15.51 -4.99
CA PRO A 44 -21.85 14.40 -4.38
C PRO A 44 -22.67 13.85 -3.19
N LYS A 45 -23.04 12.61 -3.25
CA LYS A 45 -23.65 11.91 -2.12
C LYS A 45 -22.55 11.60 -1.11
N TYR A 46 -22.60 12.22 0.05
CA TYR A 46 -21.65 11.94 1.12
C TYR A 46 -21.96 10.59 1.76
N PHE A 47 -20.94 9.73 1.88
CA PHE A 47 -21.06 8.49 2.61
C PHE A 47 -20.57 8.67 4.05
N SER A 48 -21.45 8.44 5.02
CA SER A 48 -21.01 8.20 6.40
C SER A 48 -20.35 6.81 6.51
N LEU A 49 -19.51 6.60 7.53
CA LEU A 49 -18.89 5.28 7.78
C LEU A 49 -19.94 4.15 7.89
N LYS A 50 -21.10 4.46 8.48
CA LYS A 50 -22.19 3.50 8.65
C LYS A 50 -22.88 3.15 7.32
N GLU A 51 -23.06 4.13 6.44
CA GLU A 51 -23.62 3.89 5.10
C GLU A 51 -22.65 3.12 4.23
N PHE A 52 -21.36 3.46 4.28
CA PHE A 52 -20.31 2.73 3.58
C PHE A 52 -20.28 1.24 4.00
N TYR A 53 -20.35 0.96 5.32
CA TYR A 53 -20.44 -0.40 5.83
C TYR A 53 -21.66 -1.15 5.33
N LYS A 54 -22.83 -0.47 5.18
CA LYS A 54 -24.04 -1.09 4.63
C LYS A 54 -23.92 -1.45 3.15
N VAL A 55 -23.24 -0.61 2.36
CA VAL A 55 -23.04 -0.82 0.92
C VAL A 55 -22.04 -1.95 0.67
N SER A 56 -20.92 -1.94 1.34
CA SER A 56 -19.85 -2.94 1.18
C SER A 56 -19.21 -3.30 2.52
N PRO A 57 -19.82 -4.22 3.31
CA PRO A 57 -19.24 -4.68 4.58
C PRO A 57 -17.85 -5.28 4.41
N PHE A 58 -17.68 -6.07 3.35
CA PHE A 58 -16.39 -6.68 3.01
C PHE A 58 -15.34 -5.63 2.62
N GLY A 59 -15.73 -4.62 1.81
CA GLY A 59 -14.88 -3.49 1.46
C GLY A 59 -14.44 -2.69 2.68
N PHE A 60 -15.34 -2.46 3.63
CA PHE A 60 -15.02 -1.76 4.90
C PHE A 60 -13.98 -2.52 5.73
N VAL A 61 -14.20 -3.83 5.95
CA VAL A 61 -13.25 -4.67 6.71
C VAL A 61 -11.91 -4.78 5.98
N SER A 62 -11.93 -4.91 4.65
CA SER A 62 -10.71 -4.94 3.84
C SER A 62 -9.93 -3.64 3.91
N ALA A 63 -10.61 -2.48 3.93
CA ALA A 63 -9.98 -1.17 4.09
C ALA A 63 -9.27 -1.06 5.44
N LEU A 64 -9.94 -1.49 6.54
CA LEU A 64 -9.34 -1.51 7.88
C LEU A 64 -8.12 -2.43 7.92
N ALA A 65 -8.26 -3.66 7.45
CA ALA A 65 -7.18 -4.65 7.45
C ALA A 65 -5.98 -4.17 6.62
N THR A 66 -6.24 -3.58 5.44
CA THR A 66 -5.21 -3.01 4.58
C THR A 66 -4.50 -1.83 5.25
N GLY A 67 -5.25 -0.90 5.85
CA GLY A 67 -4.69 0.25 6.56
C GLY A 67 -3.79 -0.17 7.72
N LEU A 68 -4.24 -1.12 8.54
CA LEU A 68 -3.45 -1.70 9.64
C LEU A 68 -2.16 -2.35 9.12
N SER A 69 -2.26 -3.23 8.13
CA SER A 69 -1.12 -3.98 7.60
C SER A 69 -0.10 -3.07 6.91
N HIS A 70 -0.56 -2.16 6.05
CA HIS A 70 0.35 -1.26 5.32
C HIS A 70 1.04 -0.25 6.24
N SER A 71 0.32 0.30 7.23
CA SER A 71 0.92 1.25 8.16
C SER A 71 1.95 0.58 9.07
N ALA A 72 1.68 -0.63 9.56
CA ALA A 72 2.66 -1.42 10.28
C ALA A 72 3.90 -1.69 9.41
N LEU A 73 3.69 -2.15 8.16
CA LEU A 73 4.77 -2.48 7.24
C LEU A 73 5.63 -1.27 6.87
N PHE A 74 5.03 -0.15 6.47
CA PHE A 74 5.76 1.05 6.06
C PHE A 74 6.23 1.89 7.24
N GLY A 75 5.53 1.85 8.38
CA GLY A 75 5.93 2.54 9.60
C GLY A 75 7.05 1.82 10.34
N TYR A 76 6.95 0.52 10.53
CA TYR A 76 7.92 -0.27 11.29
C TYR A 76 8.90 -1.09 10.44
N GLY A 77 8.64 -1.31 9.16
CA GLY A 77 9.48 -2.17 8.33
C GLY A 77 10.95 -1.78 8.31
N ALA A 78 11.25 -0.48 8.19
CA ALA A 78 12.64 0.01 8.24
C ALA A 78 13.25 -0.15 9.64
N VAL A 79 12.48 0.11 10.70
CA VAL A 79 12.90 -0.06 12.10
C VAL A 79 13.18 -1.54 12.38
N TYR A 80 12.29 -2.42 11.94
CA TYR A 80 12.50 -3.87 12.05
C TYR A 80 13.78 -4.31 11.32
N ALA A 81 14.00 -3.85 10.09
CA ALA A 81 15.19 -4.17 9.34
C ALA A 81 16.48 -3.71 10.05
N THR A 82 16.46 -2.54 10.70
CA THR A 82 17.60 -2.09 11.53
C THR A 82 17.76 -2.90 12.81
N SER A 83 16.67 -3.34 13.44
CA SER A 83 16.72 -4.13 14.67
C SER A 83 17.35 -5.51 14.49
N ILE A 84 17.25 -6.07 13.28
CA ILE A 84 17.94 -7.31 12.89
C ILE A 84 19.36 -7.07 12.33
N ASN A 85 19.94 -5.89 12.61
CA ASN A 85 21.30 -5.46 12.25
C ASN A 85 21.58 -5.38 10.74
N LEU A 86 20.59 -5.06 9.92
CA LEU A 86 20.85 -4.79 8.50
C LEU A 86 21.54 -3.43 8.32
N SER A 87 22.53 -3.39 7.41
CA SER A 87 23.19 -2.13 7.03
C SER A 87 22.21 -1.18 6.32
N LEU A 88 22.52 0.11 6.28
CA LEU A 88 21.69 1.12 5.59
C LEU A 88 21.38 0.73 4.13
N PHE A 89 22.38 0.18 3.42
CA PHE A 89 22.19 -0.32 2.06
C PHE A 89 21.18 -1.48 2.01
N GLN A 90 21.28 -2.43 2.94
CA GLN A 90 20.36 -3.58 3.02
C GLN A 90 18.93 -3.15 3.39
N VAL A 91 18.78 -2.17 4.28
CA VAL A 91 17.47 -1.56 4.60
C VAL A 91 16.86 -0.89 3.36
N SER A 92 17.67 -0.10 2.63
CA SER A 92 17.22 0.53 1.37
C SER A 92 16.81 -0.51 0.32
N LEU A 93 17.57 -1.60 0.23
CA LEU A 93 17.28 -2.72 -0.67
C LEU A 93 15.99 -3.44 -0.27
N PHE A 94 15.82 -3.74 1.01
CA PHE A 94 14.59 -4.33 1.56
C PHE A 94 13.35 -3.49 1.20
N MET A 95 13.37 -2.18 1.49
CA MET A 95 12.24 -1.29 1.21
C MET A 95 11.99 -1.11 -0.30
N THR A 96 13.05 -1.18 -1.11
CA THR A 96 12.93 -1.10 -2.57
C THR A 96 12.31 -2.37 -3.14
N ILE A 97 12.76 -3.55 -2.70
CA ILE A 97 12.20 -4.84 -3.09
C ILE A 97 10.72 -4.89 -2.71
N LEU A 98 10.40 -4.51 -1.48
CA LEU A 98 9.03 -4.45 -0.98
C LEU A 98 8.13 -3.62 -1.91
N SER A 99 8.54 -2.42 -2.25
CA SER A 99 7.75 -1.51 -3.09
C SER A 99 7.69 -1.95 -4.55
N SER A 100 8.82 -2.41 -5.11
CA SER A 100 8.92 -2.73 -6.54
C SER A 100 8.18 -4.01 -6.91
N PHE A 101 8.37 -5.09 -6.15
CA PHE A 101 7.69 -6.37 -6.44
C PHE A 101 6.19 -6.26 -6.21
N GLY A 102 5.77 -5.54 -5.16
CA GLY A 102 4.36 -5.27 -4.95
C GLY A 102 3.73 -4.47 -6.08
N ALA A 103 4.43 -3.45 -6.61
CA ALA A 103 3.96 -2.68 -7.75
C ALA A 103 3.89 -3.51 -9.04
N LEU A 104 4.91 -4.34 -9.30
CA LEU A 104 4.95 -5.22 -10.48
C LEU A 104 3.78 -6.21 -10.50
N VAL A 105 3.44 -6.76 -9.34
CA VAL A 105 2.41 -7.80 -9.24
C VAL A 105 0.99 -7.24 -9.24
N GLN A 106 0.81 -5.94 -9.01
CA GLN A 106 -0.52 -5.30 -9.07
C GLN A 106 -1.21 -5.50 -10.42
N TRP A 107 -0.46 -5.42 -11.52
CA TRP A 107 -1.03 -5.61 -12.85
C TRP A 107 -1.56 -7.04 -13.08
N PRO A 108 -0.79 -8.13 -12.90
CA PRO A 108 -1.30 -9.49 -13.09
C PRO A 108 -2.41 -9.85 -12.08
N ILE A 109 -2.33 -9.40 -10.84
CA ILE A 109 -3.39 -9.64 -9.84
C ILE A 109 -4.66 -8.85 -10.20
N GLY A 110 -4.53 -7.60 -10.67
CA GLY A 110 -5.66 -6.82 -11.18
C GLY A 110 -6.36 -7.54 -12.33
N TYR A 111 -5.60 -7.98 -13.34
CA TYR A 111 -6.14 -8.73 -14.46
C TYR A 111 -6.84 -10.06 -14.03
N LEU A 112 -6.27 -10.74 -13.05
CA LEU A 112 -6.89 -11.95 -12.49
C LEU A 112 -8.20 -11.62 -11.76
N SER A 113 -8.25 -10.52 -11.03
CA SER A 113 -9.43 -10.06 -10.28
C SER A 113 -10.59 -9.61 -11.17
N ASP A 114 -10.32 -9.31 -12.43
CA ASP A 114 -11.37 -9.01 -13.40
C ASP A 114 -12.00 -10.28 -13.99
N LYS A 115 -11.37 -11.45 -13.80
CA LYS A 115 -11.83 -12.75 -14.30
C LYS A 115 -12.40 -13.67 -13.21
N ILE A 116 -11.98 -13.48 -11.98
CA ILE A 116 -12.35 -14.29 -10.82
C ILE A 116 -12.96 -13.37 -9.77
N ASP A 117 -13.84 -13.88 -8.92
CA ASP A 117 -14.43 -13.11 -7.83
C ASP A 117 -13.30 -12.46 -6.99
N ARG A 118 -13.32 -11.13 -6.92
CA ARG A 118 -12.34 -10.31 -6.20
C ARG A 118 -12.22 -10.68 -4.73
N ARG A 119 -13.31 -11.18 -4.11
CA ARG A 119 -13.30 -11.65 -2.72
C ARG A 119 -12.39 -12.85 -2.54
N VAL A 120 -12.45 -13.80 -3.47
CA VAL A 120 -11.63 -15.02 -3.41
C VAL A 120 -10.15 -14.67 -3.51
N ILE A 121 -9.81 -13.77 -4.45
CA ILE A 121 -8.42 -13.32 -4.62
C ILE A 121 -7.96 -12.55 -3.39
N LEU A 122 -8.77 -11.63 -2.87
CA LEU A 122 -8.41 -10.82 -1.69
C LEU A 122 -8.22 -11.71 -0.46
N ILE A 123 -9.08 -12.71 -0.25
CA ILE A 123 -8.92 -13.71 0.81
C ILE A 123 -7.63 -14.49 0.60
N GLY A 124 -7.37 -14.97 -0.61
CA GLY A 124 -6.17 -15.75 -0.94
C GLY A 124 -4.87 -14.99 -0.66
N ILE A 125 -4.78 -13.73 -1.13
CA ILE A 125 -3.58 -12.90 -0.88
C ILE A 125 -3.43 -12.55 0.60
N THR A 126 -4.52 -12.33 1.33
CA THR A 126 -4.49 -12.07 2.77
C THR A 126 -3.95 -13.27 3.54
N PHE A 127 -4.43 -14.49 3.24
CA PHE A 127 -3.90 -15.70 3.84
C PHE A 127 -2.44 -15.96 3.45
N GLY A 128 -2.06 -15.69 2.20
CA GLY A 128 -0.67 -15.77 1.73
C GLY A 128 0.24 -14.82 2.50
N ALA A 129 -0.17 -13.56 2.67
CA ALA A 129 0.56 -12.57 3.46
C ALA A 129 0.67 -13.00 4.92
N ALA A 130 -0.42 -13.47 5.53
CA ALA A 130 -0.44 -13.92 6.93
C ALA A 130 0.50 -15.13 7.14
N GLY A 131 0.47 -16.12 6.24
CA GLY A 131 1.36 -17.28 6.30
C GLY A 131 2.84 -16.89 6.21
N LEU A 132 3.19 -15.98 5.29
CA LEU A 132 4.55 -15.46 5.18
C LEU A 132 4.97 -14.63 6.39
N SER A 133 4.05 -13.85 6.99
CA SER A 133 4.33 -13.08 8.21
C SER A 133 4.76 -13.98 9.36
N LEU A 134 4.19 -15.18 9.50
CA LEU A 134 4.62 -16.15 10.51
C LEU A 134 6.07 -16.62 10.29
N ILE A 135 6.51 -16.70 9.04
CA ILE A 135 7.89 -17.09 8.73
C ILE A 135 8.86 -15.95 9.07
N PHE A 136 8.42 -14.67 8.92
CA PHE A 136 9.24 -13.52 9.31
C PHE A 136 9.56 -13.45 10.81
N ILE A 137 8.84 -14.15 11.69
CA ILE A 137 9.20 -14.29 13.10
C ILE A 137 10.62 -14.89 13.24
N PHE A 138 11.02 -15.76 12.32
CA PHE A 138 12.32 -16.40 12.29
C PHE A 138 13.35 -15.67 11.39
N ALA A 139 13.03 -14.47 10.91
CA ALA A 139 13.85 -13.77 9.93
C ALA A 139 15.27 -13.45 10.41
N SER A 140 15.46 -13.22 11.73
CA SER A 140 16.79 -12.98 12.33
C SER A 140 17.76 -14.16 12.17
N PHE A 141 17.25 -15.36 11.93
CA PHE A 141 18.06 -16.57 11.71
C PHE A 141 18.30 -16.86 10.21
N LEU A 142 17.68 -16.09 9.32
CA LEU A 142 17.77 -16.34 7.88
C LEU A 142 18.96 -15.58 7.26
N PRO A 143 19.65 -16.20 6.28
CA PRO A 143 20.57 -15.46 5.43
C PRO A 143 19.87 -14.29 4.74
N ILE A 144 20.57 -13.16 4.59
CA ILE A 144 20.02 -11.92 3.99
C ILE A 144 19.37 -12.17 2.62
N THR A 145 19.95 -13.06 1.81
CA THR A 145 19.40 -13.37 0.48
C THR A 145 18.02 -14.01 0.60
N ILE A 146 17.84 -14.95 1.52
CA ILE A 146 16.54 -15.62 1.75
C ILE A 146 15.53 -14.62 2.30
N PHE A 147 15.94 -13.75 3.24
CA PHE A 147 15.11 -12.69 3.78
C PHE A 147 14.59 -11.75 2.67
N LEU A 148 15.46 -11.32 1.75
CA LEU A 148 15.08 -10.44 0.64
C LEU A 148 14.15 -11.13 -0.38
N ILE A 149 14.37 -12.43 -0.67
CA ILE A 149 13.46 -13.20 -1.53
C ILE A 149 12.09 -13.33 -0.87
N MET A 150 12.04 -13.64 0.40
CA MET A 150 10.78 -13.71 1.15
C MET A 150 10.06 -12.37 1.20
N THR A 151 10.80 -11.27 1.33
CA THR A 151 10.24 -9.90 1.24
C THR A 151 9.59 -9.64 -0.13
N ALA A 152 10.25 -10.05 -1.22
CA ALA A 152 9.69 -9.94 -2.57
C ALA A 152 8.37 -10.71 -2.69
N ILE A 153 8.33 -11.95 -2.22
CA ILE A 153 7.12 -12.78 -2.26
C ILE A 153 6.03 -12.19 -1.36
N PHE A 154 6.38 -11.75 -0.15
CA PHE A 154 5.44 -11.13 0.78
C PHE A 154 4.80 -9.87 0.20
N SER A 155 5.57 -9.01 -0.46
CA SER A 155 5.06 -7.79 -1.07
C SER A 155 4.07 -8.07 -2.20
N CYS A 156 4.24 -9.19 -2.92
CA CYS A 156 3.30 -9.63 -3.94
C CYS A 156 1.91 -9.96 -3.37
N PHE A 157 1.82 -10.35 -2.12
CA PHE A 157 0.54 -10.57 -1.44
C PHE A 157 0.03 -9.33 -0.73
N CYS A 158 0.89 -8.56 -0.10
CA CYS A 158 0.49 -7.45 0.77
C CYS A 158 0.04 -6.21 -0.02
N LEU A 159 0.83 -5.74 -1.00
CA LEU A 159 0.55 -4.46 -1.66
C LEU A 159 -0.71 -4.44 -2.54
N PRO A 160 -1.09 -5.51 -3.26
CA PRO A 160 -2.33 -5.51 -4.04
C PRO A 160 -3.62 -5.44 -3.22
N MET A 161 -3.58 -5.69 -1.90
CA MET A 161 -4.76 -5.64 -1.04
C MET A 161 -5.52 -4.32 -1.16
N TYR A 162 -4.80 -3.20 -1.22
CA TYR A 162 -5.40 -1.87 -1.35
C TYR A 162 -6.22 -1.74 -2.63
N SER A 163 -5.60 -2.00 -3.78
CA SER A 163 -6.24 -1.86 -5.09
C SER A 163 -7.42 -2.79 -5.26
N LEU A 164 -7.31 -4.03 -4.77
CA LEU A 164 -8.41 -4.99 -4.80
C LEU A 164 -9.57 -4.60 -3.88
N ALA A 165 -9.29 -4.08 -2.68
CA ALA A 165 -10.31 -3.63 -1.76
C ALA A 165 -11.08 -2.42 -2.32
N VAL A 166 -10.38 -1.47 -2.96
CA VAL A 166 -11.01 -0.34 -3.67
C VAL A 166 -11.84 -0.84 -4.84
N ALA A 167 -11.28 -1.70 -5.70
CA ALA A 167 -11.96 -2.24 -6.85
C ALA A 167 -13.23 -3.02 -6.45
N HIS A 168 -13.12 -3.88 -5.42
CA HIS A 168 -14.28 -4.61 -4.89
C HIS A 168 -15.36 -3.67 -4.35
N THR A 169 -14.99 -2.59 -3.67
CA THR A 169 -15.97 -1.63 -3.17
C THR A 169 -16.68 -0.90 -4.31
N ASN A 170 -15.93 -0.54 -5.35
CA ASN A 170 -16.47 0.16 -6.52
C ASN A 170 -17.49 -0.68 -7.30
N ASP A 171 -17.40 -2.02 -7.25
CA ASP A 171 -18.37 -2.91 -7.90
C ASP A 171 -19.80 -2.74 -7.35
N PHE A 172 -19.97 -2.19 -6.14
CA PHE A 172 -21.26 -1.97 -5.48
C PHE A 172 -21.73 -0.51 -5.52
N LEU A 173 -21.01 0.36 -6.21
CA LEU A 173 -21.27 1.79 -6.25
C LEU A 173 -21.75 2.25 -7.63
N GLN A 174 -22.58 3.29 -7.63
CA GLN A 174 -22.92 4.00 -8.87
C GLN A 174 -21.77 4.96 -9.25
N PRO A 175 -21.63 5.31 -10.54
CA PRO A 175 -20.52 6.19 -10.99
C PRO A 175 -20.44 7.54 -10.25
N ASN A 176 -21.58 8.12 -9.86
CA ASN A 176 -21.67 9.38 -9.11
C ASN A 176 -21.32 9.22 -7.61
N GLU A 177 -21.23 8.01 -7.10
CA GLU A 177 -20.92 7.68 -5.71
C GLU A 177 -19.44 7.39 -5.49
N ILE A 178 -18.69 7.02 -6.54
CA ILE A 178 -17.30 6.54 -6.46
C ILE A 178 -16.39 7.55 -5.77
N VAL A 179 -16.51 8.86 -6.10
CA VAL A 179 -15.65 9.91 -5.53
C VAL A 179 -15.84 10.00 -4.01
N SER A 180 -17.12 10.07 -3.58
CA SER A 180 -17.46 10.18 -2.16
C SER A 180 -17.10 8.92 -1.37
N ALA A 181 -17.31 7.74 -1.97
CA ALA A 181 -16.92 6.46 -1.37
C ALA A 181 -15.40 6.34 -1.24
N SER A 182 -14.64 6.81 -2.24
CA SER A 182 -13.17 6.85 -2.19
C SER A 182 -12.65 7.75 -1.06
N ALA A 183 -13.32 8.88 -0.81
CA ALA A 183 -13.00 9.75 0.33
C ALA A 183 -13.24 9.01 1.66
N THR A 184 -14.38 8.34 1.81
CA THR A 184 -14.71 7.56 3.01
C THR A 184 -13.74 6.38 3.19
N PHE A 185 -13.37 5.69 2.10
CA PHE A 185 -12.38 4.62 2.11
C PHE A 185 -11.02 5.13 2.61
N SER A 186 -10.60 6.32 2.15
CA SER A 186 -9.36 6.96 2.60
C SER A 186 -9.39 7.31 4.10
N ILE A 187 -10.54 7.75 4.63
CA ILE A 187 -10.71 8.00 6.06
C ILE A 187 -10.56 6.71 6.87
N ILE A 188 -11.18 5.62 6.41
CA ILE A 188 -11.09 4.31 7.08
C ILE A 188 -9.62 3.85 7.14
N ILE A 189 -8.90 3.93 6.03
CA ILE A 189 -7.48 3.60 6.00
C ILE A 189 -6.67 4.54 6.89
N GLY A 190 -6.96 5.84 6.89
CA GLY A 190 -6.28 6.81 7.75
C GLY A 190 -6.43 6.48 9.23
N ILE A 191 -7.64 6.14 9.68
CA ILE A 191 -7.89 5.69 11.07
C ILE A 191 -7.11 4.40 11.37
N ALA A 192 -7.18 3.43 10.48
CA ALA A 192 -6.47 2.17 10.62
C ALA A 192 -4.94 2.39 10.64
N SER A 193 -4.44 3.36 9.87
CA SER A 193 -3.02 3.68 9.81
C SER A 193 -2.47 4.33 11.09
N ILE A 194 -3.32 4.98 11.89
CA ILE A 194 -2.94 5.48 13.21
C ILE A 194 -2.81 4.31 14.21
N ILE A 195 -3.70 3.34 14.11
CA ILE A 195 -3.77 2.20 15.03
C ILE A 195 -2.70 1.14 14.69
N GLY A 196 -2.41 0.93 13.40
CA GLY A 196 -1.50 -0.12 12.93
C GLY A 196 -0.15 -0.15 13.63
N PRO A 197 0.59 0.97 13.70
CA PRO A 197 1.87 1.03 14.40
C PRO A 197 1.78 0.82 15.93
N ILE A 198 0.62 1.00 16.53
CA ILE A 198 0.42 0.82 17.98
C ILE A 198 0.22 -0.67 18.32
N VAL A 199 -0.34 -1.42 17.36
CA VAL A 199 -0.69 -2.85 17.53
C VAL A 199 0.44 -3.76 17.03
N ALA A 200 1.34 -3.26 16.14
CA ALA A 200 2.47 -4.00 15.60
C ALA A 200 3.65 -4.09 16.56
#